data_860ff1084c88ee5410cc40772215fd78
#
_entry.id   860ff1084c88ee5410cc40772215fd78
#
_cell.length_a   1.000
_cell.length_b   1.000
_cell.length_c   1.000
_cell.angle_alpha   90.00
_cell.angle_beta   90.00
_cell.angle_gamma   90.00
#
_symmetry.space_group_name_H-M   'P 1'
#
loop_
_entity.id
_entity.type
_entity.pdbx_description
1 polymer ?
#
loop_
_entity_poly.entity_id
_entity_poly.type
_entity_poly.pdbx_seq_one_letter_code
_entity_poly.pdbx_strand_id
1 'polypeptide(L)'
;MTEPIRVAIQGELGSNSAQAAYDYFSENIQIIPCKDFKGIFDAVANESANYAMAPVENSIAGSIYPVWDLLSQKTSKIIGEHYLLVRHNLIGHHETCLQEIRRAHSHEQALSQCAKYLAERNIEPVLAYDTAGAVALIKQRGTKNEAAIATVSSAQIHKMQILAKDIQTNSDNYTRFVVVGKEEITIETHQLKQTLIIDLSQTAKSLGEILKRLSTQNLTKVETVKIADSPWMYRCYIEFTKITNAN
;
A
#
# COMPACT_ATOMS: atom_id res chain seq x y z
N MET A 1 -5.36 1.84 31.51
CA MET A 1 -5.16 2.23 30.10
C MET A 1 -4.97 0.94 29.33
N THR A 2 -5.74 0.70 28.31
CA THR A 2 -5.58 -0.48 27.41
C THR A 2 -4.27 -0.34 26.66
N GLU A 3 -3.51 -1.44 26.52
CA GLU A 3 -2.30 -1.44 25.70
C GLU A 3 -2.63 -1.00 24.26
N PRO A 4 -1.74 -0.23 23.59
CA PRO A 4 -1.97 0.19 22.23
C PRO A 4 -1.94 -1.02 21.28
N ILE A 5 -2.79 -0.99 20.27
CA ILE A 5 -2.80 -1.99 19.20
C ILE A 5 -1.51 -1.82 18.37
N ARG A 6 -0.69 -2.87 18.29
CA ARG A 6 0.54 -2.88 17.50
C ARG A 6 0.23 -3.26 16.07
N VAL A 7 0.55 -2.36 15.12
CA VAL A 7 0.27 -2.55 13.69
C VAL A 7 1.57 -2.54 12.89
N ALA A 8 1.91 -3.66 12.27
CA ALA A 8 3.07 -3.77 11.39
C ALA A 8 2.78 -3.14 10.01
N ILE A 9 3.72 -2.36 9.51
CA ILE A 9 3.65 -1.73 8.19
C ILE A 9 4.97 -1.94 7.43
N GLN A 10 4.93 -1.98 6.12
CA GLN A 10 6.14 -1.87 5.31
C GLN A 10 6.51 -0.39 5.13
N GLY A 11 7.79 -0.06 5.38
CA GLY A 11 8.33 1.31 5.32
C GLY A 11 8.32 2.02 6.66
N GLU A 12 8.52 3.33 6.63
CA GLU A 12 8.77 4.17 7.78
C GLU A 12 7.50 4.89 8.28
N LEU A 13 7.60 5.49 9.47
CA LEU A 13 6.58 6.41 9.97
C LEU A 13 6.36 7.56 8.99
N GLY A 14 5.11 7.92 8.74
CA GLY A 14 4.74 8.94 7.74
C GLY A 14 4.57 8.39 6.33
N SER A 15 4.76 7.09 6.09
CA SER A 15 4.42 6.43 4.82
C SER A 15 2.89 6.35 4.62
N ASN A 16 2.47 6.03 3.39
CA ASN A 16 1.06 5.74 3.10
C ASN A 16 0.53 4.55 3.92
N SER A 17 1.38 3.54 4.19
CA SER A 17 1.00 2.40 5.02
C SER A 17 0.73 2.80 6.48
N ALA A 18 1.54 3.73 7.04
CA ALA A 18 1.30 4.29 8.36
C ALA A 18 0.00 5.09 8.40
N GLN A 19 -0.26 5.93 7.39
CA GLN A 19 -1.50 6.70 7.30
C GLN A 19 -2.71 5.78 7.22
N ALA A 20 -2.68 4.74 6.38
CA ALA A 20 -3.76 3.75 6.27
C ALA A 20 -4.03 3.04 7.61
N ALA A 21 -2.99 2.74 8.39
CA ALA A 21 -3.14 2.15 9.71
C ALA A 21 -3.81 3.10 10.70
N TYR A 22 -3.41 4.38 10.74
CA TYR A 22 -4.06 5.40 11.57
C TYR A 22 -5.52 5.61 11.17
N ASP A 23 -5.82 5.69 9.88
CA ASP A 23 -7.18 5.90 9.38
C ASP A 23 -8.11 4.73 9.72
N TYR A 24 -7.59 3.50 9.73
CA TYR A 24 -8.38 2.29 10.01
C TYR A 24 -8.58 2.03 11.51
N PHE A 25 -7.50 2.11 12.31
CA PHE A 25 -7.52 1.71 13.73
C PHE A 25 -7.76 2.87 14.70
N SER A 26 -7.76 4.12 14.22
CA SER A 26 -7.82 5.32 15.05
C SER A 26 -6.51 5.60 15.84
N GLU A 27 -6.59 6.39 16.93
CA GLU A 27 -5.40 7.00 17.54
C GLU A 27 -4.61 6.10 18.49
N ASN A 28 -5.21 5.02 19.05
CA ASN A 28 -4.54 4.19 20.05
C ASN A 28 -3.77 3.03 19.43
N ILE A 29 -2.87 3.33 18.50
CA ILE A 29 -2.01 2.33 17.86
C ILE A 29 -0.53 2.65 18.02
N GLN A 30 0.28 1.59 18.02
CA GLN A 30 1.73 1.64 17.90
C GLN A 30 2.13 1.06 16.54
N ILE A 31 2.73 1.88 15.69
CA ILE A 31 3.26 1.43 14.41
C ILE A 31 4.56 0.66 14.62
N ILE A 32 4.67 -0.51 13.99
CA ILE A 32 5.87 -1.35 13.93
C ILE A 32 6.41 -1.32 12.49
N PRO A 33 7.42 -0.48 12.20
CA PRO A 33 8.01 -0.40 10.87
C PRO A 33 8.74 -1.70 10.50
N CYS A 34 8.53 -2.20 9.30
CA CYS A 34 9.20 -3.37 8.75
C CYS A 34 9.88 -3.01 7.43
N LYS A 35 11.01 -3.64 7.16
CA LYS A 35 11.82 -3.37 5.97
C LYS A 35 11.12 -3.77 4.67
N ASP A 36 10.38 -4.88 4.70
CA ASP A 36 9.75 -5.49 3.53
C ASP A 36 8.39 -6.11 3.88
N PHE A 37 7.68 -6.57 2.85
CA PHE A 37 6.36 -7.19 3.03
C PHE A 37 6.42 -8.48 3.84
N LYS A 38 7.50 -9.29 3.72
CA LYS A 38 7.64 -10.49 4.52
C LYS A 38 7.70 -10.14 6.01
N GLY A 39 8.42 -9.09 6.37
CA GLY A 39 8.55 -8.62 7.75
C GLY A 39 7.22 -8.28 8.42
N ILE A 40 6.24 -7.71 7.70
CA ILE A 40 4.93 -7.41 8.30
C ILE A 40 4.13 -8.67 8.61
N PHE A 41 4.22 -9.72 7.77
CA PHE A 41 3.59 -11.01 8.03
C PHE A 41 4.28 -11.78 9.15
N ASP A 42 5.61 -11.75 9.19
CA ASP A 42 6.41 -12.35 10.26
C ASP A 42 6.09 -11.68 11.61
N ALA A 43 5.89 -10.36 11.65
CA ALA A 43 5.52 -9.64 12.86
C ALA A 43 4.17 -10.08 13.44
N VAL A 44 3.19 -10.37 12.59
CA VAL A 44 1.90 -10.94 13.01
C VAL A 44 2.07 -12.40 13.44
N ALA A 45 2.85 -13.19 12.69
CA ALA A 45 3.05 -14.61 12.99
C ALA A 45 3.73 -14.84 14.35
N ASN A 46 4.73 -14.03 14.70
CA ASN A 46 5.48 -14.09 15.96
C ASN A 46 4.90 -13.21 17.08
N GLU A 47 3.73 -12.57 16.86
CA GLU A 47 3.01 -11.74 17.84
C GLU A 47 3.73 -10.46 18.29
N SER A 48 4.77 -10.03 17.57
CA SER A 48 5.35 -8.69 17.78
C SER A 48 4.42 -7.56 17.32
N ALA A 49 3.48 -7.86 16.43
CA ALA A 49 2.34 -7.02 16.07
C ALA A 49 1.01 -7.78 16.18
N ASN A 50 -0.06 -7.08 16.53
CA ASN A 50 -1.41 -7.64 16.55
C ASN A 50 -1.96 -7.80 15.13
N TYR A 51 -1.67 -6.82 14.27
CA TYR A 51 -2.13 -6.75 12.88
C TYR A 51 -1.03 -6.27 11.97
N ALA A 52 -1.20 -6.52 10.66
CA ALA A 52 -0.42 -5.88 9.62
C ALA A 52 -1.34 -5.10 8.68
N MET A 53 -0.89 -3.91 8.24
CA MET A 53 -1.51 -3.11 7.20
C MET A 53 -0.75 -3.35 5.90
N ALA A 54 -1.29 -4.19 5.01
CA ALA A 54 -0.62 -4.66 3.81
C ALA A 54 -1.24 -4.05 2.54
N PRO A 55 -0.49 -3.31 1.71
CA PRO A 55 -0.99 -2.79 0.45
C PRO A 55 -1.13 -3.93 -0.56
N VAL A 56 -2.31 -4.10 -1.15
CA VAL A 56 -2.59 -5.20 -2.09
C VAL A 56 -2.80 -4.74 -3.53
N GLU A 57 -3.16 -3.48 -3.72
CA GLU A 57 -3.46 -2.94 -5.04
C GLU A 57 -3.37 -1.41 -5.05
N ASN A 58 -2.91 -0.85 -6.15
CA ASN A 58 -2.98 0.58 -6.41
C ASN A 58 -3.74 0.83 -7.70
N SER A 59 -4.62 1.82 -7.73
CA SER A 59 -5.51 2.11 -8.88
C SER A 59 -4.78 2.48 -10.17
N ILE A 60 -3.51 2.90 -10.08
CA ILE A 60 -2.67 3.26 -11.22
C ILE A 60 -1.67 2.14 -11.54
N ALA A 61 -0.99 1.60 -10.52
CA ALA A 61 0.08 0.63 -10.68
C ALA A 61 -0.39 -0.83 -10.73
N GLY A 62 -1.65 -1.10 -10.34
CA GLY A 62 -2.23 -2.45 -10.31
C GLY A 62 -1.90 -3.22 -9.05
N SER A 63 -1.96 -4.55 -9.15
CA SER A 63 -1.82 -5.48 -8.03
C SER A 63 -0.39 -5.58 -7.51
N ILE A 64 -0.26 -5.69 -6.19
CA ILE A 64 1.02 -5.89 -5.49
C ILE A 64 1.20 -7.38 -5.22
N TYR A 65 1.63 -8.11 -6.26
CA TYR A 65 1.74 -9.58 -6.25
C TYR A 65 2.56 -10.16 -5.09
N PRO A 66 3.70 -9.57 -4.65
CA PRO A 66 4.44 -10.12 -3.51
C PRO A 66 3.61 -10.22 -2.23
N VAL A 67 2.64 -9.30 -2.03
CA VAL A 67 1.73 -9.35 -0.86
C VAL A 67 0.70 -10.46 -1.04
N TRP A 68 0.14 -10.62 -2.24
CA TRP A 68 -0.78 -11.70 -2.54
C TRP A 68 -0.15 -13.08 -2.39
N ASP A 69 1.14 -13.23 -2.76
CA ASP A 69 1.89 -14.47 -2.57
C ASP A 69 2.05 -14.80 -1.08
N LEU A 70 2.33 -13.81 -0.23
CA LEU A 70 2.41 -14.01 1.22
C LEU A 70 1.04 -14.37 1.81
N LEU A 71 -0.04 -13.72 1.37
CA LEU A 71 -1.41 -14.04 1.78
C LEU A 71 -1.81 -15.48 1.38
N SER A 72 -1.28 -16.01 0.27
CA SER A 72 -1.57 -17.36 -0.19
C SER A 72 -1.04 -18.47 0.72
N GLN A 73 -0.05 -18.17 1.58
CA GLN A 73 0.59 -19.15 2.48
C GLN A 73 -0.29 -19.57 3.66
N LYS A 74 -1.52 -19.04 3.77
CA LYS A 74 -2.57 -19.44 4.74
C LYS A 74 -2.22 -19.28 6.23
N THR A 75 -1.14 -18.62 6.57
CA THR A 75 -0.74 -18.39 7.96
C THR A 75 -1.43 -17.20 8.59
N SER A 76 -2.06 -16.37 7.77
CA SER A 76 -2.71 -15.12 8.18
C SER A 76 -4.04 -14.96 7.45
N LYS A 77 -4.99 -14.24 8.06
CA LYS A 77 -6.32 -13.99 7.52
C LYS A 77 -6.52 -12.50 7.23
N ILE A 78 -7.22 -12.21 6.16
CA ILE A 78 -7.70 -10.85 5.89
C ILE A 78 -8.91 -10.61 6.78
N ILE A 79 -8.84 -9.61 7.65
CA ILE A 79 -9.88 -9.25 8.62
C ILE A 79 -10.53 -7.89 8.33
N GLY A 80 -10.04 -7.15 7.36
CA GLY A 80 -10.58 -5.87 6.94
C GLY A 80 -9.87 -5.32 5.71
N GLU A 81 -10.42 -4.24 5.17
CA GLU A 81 -9.81 -3.50 4.07
C GLU A 81 -9.96 -1.98 4.27
N HIS A 82 -9.03 -1.23 3.71
CA HIS A 82 -9.02 0.22 3.72
C HIS A 82 -8.55 0.78 2.37
N TYR A 83 -9.18 1.85 1.90
CA TYR A 83 -8.82 2.54 0.68
C TYR A 83 -8.24 3.92 1.02
N LEU A 84 -6.96 4.13 0.75
CA LEU A 84 -6.28 5.38 0.99
C LEU A 84 -6.11 6.17 -0.31
N LEU A 85 -6.58 7.41 -0.35
CA LEU A 85 -6.25 8.34 -1.42
C LEU A 85 -4.81 8.81 -1.26
N VAL A 86 -3.95 8.44 -2.21
CA VAL A 86 -2.52 8.78 -2.20
C VAL A 86 -2.31 10.20 -2.68
N ARG A 87 -1.70 11.03 -1.85
CA ARG A 87 -1.36 12.42 -2.16
C ARG A 87 0.13 12.67 -2.02
N HIS A 88 0.71 13.30 -3.02
CA HIS A 88 2.11 13.64 -3.07
C HIS A 88 2.32 15.13 -2.87
N ASN A 89 3.19 15.50 -1.92
CA ASN A 89 3.49 16.87 -1.61
C ASN A 89 5.00 17.12 -1.77
N LEU A 90 5.38 18.28 -2.23
CA LEU A 90 6.76 18.71 -2.25
C LEU A 90 7.13 19.31 -0.89
N ILE A 91 8.14 18.74 -0.24
CA ILE A 91 8.52 19.02 1.15
C ILE A 91 9.97 19.50 1.18
N GLY A 92 10.22 20.63 1.83
CA GLY A 92 11.55 21.22 1.98
C GLY A 92 11.79 21.79 3.38
N HIS A 93 12.92 22.46 3.57
CA HIS A 93 13.22 23.17 4.81
C HIS A 93 12.33 24.41 4.99
N HIS A 94 12.10 24.83 6.24
CA HIS A 94 11.25 25.98 6.59
C HIS A 94 11.67 27.30 5.93
N GLU A 95 12.95 27.48 5.64
CA GLU A 95 13.47 28.71 5.02
C GLU A 95 13.65 28.59 3.52
N THR A 96 13.11 27.52 2.90
CA THR A 96 13.26 27.28 1.47
C THR A 96 12.07 27.82 0.70
N CYS A 97 12.35 28.56 -0.38
CA CYS A 97 11.33 28.95 -1.34
C CYS A 97 11.21 27.92 -2.47
N LEU A 98 9.99 27.70 -2.98
CA LEU A 98 9.72 26.76 -4.06
C LEU A 98 10.61 26.98 -5.29
N GLN A 99 10.88 28.26 -5.62
CA GLN A 99 11.69 28.68 -6.77
C GLN A 99 13.18 28.28 -6.65
N GLU A 100 13.65 28.00 -5.45
CA GLU A 100 15.03 27.60 -5.19
C GLU A 100 15.26 26.12 -5.40
N ILE A 101 14.18 25.31 -5.42
CA ILE A 101 14.27 23.85 -5.56
C ILE A 101 14.79 23.49 -6.96
N ARG A 102 15.80 22.64 -6.99
CA ARG A 102 16.42 22.08 -8.20
C ARG A 102 16.31 20.56 -8.27
N ARG A 103 16.19 19.88 -7.14
CA ARG A 103 16.11 18.41 -7.05
C ARG A 103 15.00 17.98 -6.10
N ALA A 104 14.26 16.93 -6.50
CA ALA A 104 13.23 16.31 -5.69
C ALA A 104 13.51 14.81 -5.50
N HIS A 105 13.63 14.38 -4.26
CA HIS A 105 13.96 13.01 -3.88
C HIS A 105 12.69 12.24 -3.52
N SER A 106 12.52 11.04 -4.05
CA SER A 106 11.46 10.11 -3.64
C SER A 106 11.65 8.72 -4.23
N HIS A 107 10.75 7.81 -3.88
CA HIS A 107 10.64 6.52 -4.54
C HIS A 107 10.23 6.70 -6.02
N GLU A 108 10.69 5.80 -6.90
CA GLU A 108 10.48 5.86 -8.36
C GLU A 108 9.01 6.10 -8.73
N GLN A 109 8.08 5.38 -8.11
CA GLN A 109 6.65 5.51 -8.39
C GLN A 109 6.12 6.90 -8.09
N ALA A 110 6.51 7.52 -6.97
CA ALA A 110 6.07 8.88 -6.62
C ALA A 110 6.67 9.92 -7.56
N LEU A 111 7.94 9.77 -7.96
CA LEU A 111 8.58 10.62 -8.95
C LEU A 111 7.86 10.55 -10.30
N SER A 112 7.54 9.34 -10.78
CA SER A 112 6.79 9.12 -12.02
C SER A 112 5.41 9.78 -11.98
N GLN A 113 4.68 9.63 -10.89
CA GLN A 113 3.35 10.24 -10.70
C GLN A 113 3.40 11.77 -10.64
N CYS A 114 4.53 12.36 -10.28
CA CYS A 114 4.74 13.81 -10.21
C CYS A 114 5.56 14.38 -11.39
N ALA A 115 5.89 13.55 -12.40
CA ALA A 115 6.82 13.90 -13.47
C ALA A 115 6.43 15.19 -14.21
N LYS A 116 5.13 15.41 -14.49
CA LYS A 116 4.64 16.62 -15.15
C LYS A 116 4.95 17.87 -14.32
N TYR A 117 4.63 17.86 -13.01
CA TYR A 117 4.89 18.96 -12.09
C TYR A 117 6.38 19.31 -12.01
N LEU A 118 7.24 18.27 -11.92
CA LEU A 118 8.69 18.44 -11.85
C LEU A 118 9.26 19.04 -13.15
N ALA A 119 8.82 18.55 -14.31
CA ALA A 119 9.27 19.02 -15.62
C ALA A 119 8.88 20.49 -15.85
N GLU A 120 7.66 20.92 -15.53
CA GLU A 120 7.17 22.30 -15.67
C GLU A 120 7.99 23.30 -14.82
N ARG A 121 8.68 22.82 -13.78
CA ARG A 121 9.49 23.65 -12.86
C ARG A 121 10.99 23.44 -12.99
N ASN A 122 11.43 22.61 -13.94
CA ASN A 122 12.83 22.24 -14.13
C ASN A 122 13.46 21.69 -12.84
N ILE A 123 12.70 20.84 -12.11
CA ILE A 123 13.17 20.13 -10.92
C ILE A 123 13.60 18.73 -11.34
N GLU A 124 14.86 18.39 -11.06
CA GLU A 124 15.45 17.07 -11.34
C GLU A 124 14.89 16.01 -10.39
N PRO A 125 14.32 14.89 -10.88
CA PRO A 125 13.93 13.77 -10.03
C PRO A 125 15.15 12.97 -9.61
N VAL A 126 15.26 12.64 -8.30
CA VAL A 126 16.34 11.85 -7.72
C VAL A 126 15.76 10.67 -6.95
N LEU A 127 16.21 9.47 -7.30
CA LEU A 127 15.74 8.23 -6.65
C LEU A 127 16.18 8.17 -5.18
N ALA A 128 15.24 7.82 -4.32
CA ALA A 128 15.44 7.45 -2.92
C ALA A 128 14.81 6.10 -2.64
N TYR A 129 15.22 5.46 -1.55
CA TYR A 129 14.74 4.14 -1.16
C TYR A 129 13.21 4.11 -0.95
N ASP A 130 12.67 5.11 -0.25
CA ASP A 130 11.23 5.29 -0.04
C ASP A 130 10.85 6.78 0.09
N THR A 131 9.55 7.07 0.15
CA THR A 131 9.03 8.44 0.20
C THR A 131 9.27 9.11 1.56
N ALA A 132 9.09 8.40 2.66
CA ALA A 132 9.25 8.97 4.00
C ALA A 132 10.75 9.14 4.35
N GLY A 133 11.59 8.17 4.00
CA GLY A 133 13.04 8.24 4.16
C GLY A 133 13.67 9.37 3.33
N ALA A 134 13.08 9.72 2.17
CA ALA A 134 13.51 10.88 1.41
C ALA A 134 13.38 12.18 2.22
N VAL A 135 12.32 12.36 3.03
CA VAL A 135 12.15 13.53 3.90
C VAL A 135 13.23 13.56 4.98
N ALA A 136 13.51 12.41 5.61
CA ALA A 136 14.58 12.30 6.60
C ALA A 136 15.95 12.66 6.00
N LEU A 137 16.23 12.17 4.78
CA LEU A 137 17.46 12.46 4.04
C LEU A 137 17.64 13.97 3.80
N ILE A 138 16.59 14.65 3.28
CA ILE A 138 16.64 16.10 3.01
C ILE A 138 16.85 16.86 4.32
N LYS A 139 16.16 16.48 5.38
CA LYS A 139 16.34 17.09 6.70
C LYS A 139 17.80 16.97 7.18
N GLN A 140 18.40 15.80 7.05
CA GLN A 140 19.79 15.55 7.46
C GLN A 140 20.79 16.37 6.64
N ARG A 141 20.57 16.51 5.32
CA ARG A 141 21.47 17.25 4.42
C ARG A 141 21.44 18.76 4.67
N GLY A 142 20.32 19.31 5.11
CA GLY A 142 20.19 20.74 5.38
C GLY A 142 20.27 21.64 4.14
N THR A 143 20.18 21.07 2.93
CA THR A 143 20.31 21.83 1.68
C THR A 143 19.00 22.51 1.30
N LYS A 144 19.06 23.83 0.94
CA LYS A 144 17.86 24.62 0.60
C LYS A 144 17.36 24.43 -0.83
N ASN A 145 18.16 23.83 -1.70
CA ASN A 145 17.82 23.58 -3.10
C ASN A 145 17.31 22.17 -3.40
N GLU A 146 17.11 21.36 -2.37
CA GLU A 146 16.58 19.99 -2.47
C GLU A 146 15.26 19.87 -1.72
N ALA A 147 14.36 19.05 -2.24
CA ALA A 147 13.07 18.73 -1.64
C ALA A 147 12.83 17.22 -1.67
N ALA A 148 11.86 16.76 -0.89
CA ALA A 148 11.34 15.38 -0.97
C ALA A 148 9.90 15.41 -1.47
N ILE A 149 9.47 14.33 -2.13
CA ILE A 149 8.06 14.09 -2.43
C ILE A 149 7.55 13.01 -1.48
N ALA A 150 6.60 13.39 -0.61
CA ALA A 150 6.05 12.49 0.39
C ALA A 150 4.64 12.93 0.86
N THR A 151 4.15 12.27 1.91
CA THR A 151 2.86 12.55 2.56
C THR A 151 2.94 13.80 3.45
N VAL A 152 1.79 14.38 3.78
CA VAL A 152 1.67 15.42 4.80
C VAL A 152 2.16 14.93 6.17
N SER A 153 1.83 13.69 6.53
CA SER A 153 2.26 13.06 7.78
C SER A 153 3.79 12.99 7.89
N SER A 154 4.48 12.66 6.81
CA SER A 154 5.95 12.66 6.80
C SER A 154 6.53 14.05 7.04
N ALA A 155 5.95 15.10 6.43
CA ALA A 155 6.37 16.47 6.70
C ALA A 155 6.22 16.87 8.17
N GLN A 156 5.10 16.49 8.79
CA GLN A 156 4.81 16.78 10.21
C GLN A 156 5.78 16.07 11.15
N ILE A 157 6.01 14.76 10.96
CA ILE A 157 6.92 13.94 11.77
C ILE A 157 8.34 14.53 11.73
N HIS A 158 8.79 14.91 10.55
CA HIS A 158 10.14 15.45 10.36
C HIS A 158 10.23 16.95 10.64
N LYS A 159 9.12 17.63 10.94
CA LYS A 159 9.05 19.09 11.15
C LYS A 159 9.62 19.84 9.93
N MET A 160 9.17 19.46 8.74
CA MET A 160 9.55 20.07 7.47
C MET A 160 8.38 20.86 6.88
N GLN A 161 8.66 21.79 5.98
CA GLN A 161 7.65 22.64 5.33
C GLN A 161 7.11 21.97 4.08
N ILE A 162 5.79 22.03 3.88
CA ILE A 162 5.16 21.68 2.60
C ILE A 162 5.27 22.90 1.68
N LEU A 163 6.04 22.77 0.59
CA LEU A 163 6.26 23.81 -0.41
C LEU A 163 5.16 23.83 -1.48
N ALA A 164 4.62 22.65 -1.81
CA ALA A 164 3.46 22.51 -2.70
C ALA A 164 2.68 21.24 -2.34
N LYS A 165 1.36 21.32 -2.42
CA LYS A 165 0.44 20.19 -2.13
C LYS A 165 -0.07 19.57 -3.42
N ASP A 166 -0.40 18.28 -3.34
CA ASP A 166 -1.14 17.52 -4.37
C ASP A 166 -0.51 17.66 -5.76
N ILE A 167 0.82 17.45 -5.84
CA ILE A 167 1.61 17.67 -7.07
C ILE A 167 1.56 16.50 -8.07
N GLN A 168 0.84 15.42 -7.74
CA GLN A 168 0.63 14.29 -8.65
C GLN A 168 -0.23 14.67 -9.85
N THR A 169 0.05 14.06 -11.00
CA THR A 169 -0.69 14.32 -12.24
C THR A 169 -2.12 13.77 -12.19
N ASN A 170 -2.32 12.59 -11.56
CA ASN A 170 -3.64 11.99 -11.41
C ASN A 170 -4.12 12.15 -9.96
N SER A 171 -5.27 12.79 -9.77
CA SER A 171 -5.89 13.00 -8.45
C SER A 171 -6.56 11.72 -7.89
N ASP A 172 -6.94 10.78 -8.76
CA ASP A 172 -7.68 9.57 -8.42
C ASP A 172 -6.74 8.37 -8.22
N ASN A 173 -5.73 8.57 -7.38
CA ASN A 173 -4.74 7.57 -7.03
C ASN A 173 -5.07 6.95 -5.67
N TYR A 174 -5.66 5.77 -5.68
CA TYR A 174 -6.00 5.03 -4.47
C TYR A 174 -5.10 3.81 -4.28
N THR A 175 -4.67 3.58 -3.05
CA THR A 175 -4.07 2.31 -2.66
C THR A 175 -5.05 1.57 -1.76
N ARG A 176 -5.36 0.34 -2.12
CA ARG A 176 -6.15 -0.59 -1.32
C ARG A 176 -5.21 -1.37 -0.40
N PHE A 177 -5.51 -1.31 0.88
CA PHE A 177 -4.83 -2.06 1.92
C PHE A 177 -5.76 -3.14 2.46
N VAL A 178 -5.19 -4.26 2.91
CA VAL A 178 -5.88 -5.24 3.72
C VAL A 178 -5.28 -5.27 5.11
N VAL A 179 -6.15 -5.46 6.10
CA VAL A 179 -5.74 -5.71 7.47
C VAL A 179 -5.58 -7.20 7.65
N VAL A 180 -4.39 -7.60 8.10
CA VAL A 180 -4.02 -9.01 8.27
C VAL A 180 -3.88 -9.31 9.75
N GLY A 181 -4.51 -10.39 10.22
CA GLY A 181 -4.46 -10.87 11.59
C GLY A 181 -4.41 -12.39 11.67
N LYS A 182 -4.26 -12.93 12.88
CA LYS A 182 -4.29 -14.39 13.15
C LYS A 182 -5.72 -14.92 13.24
N GLU A 183 -6.61 -14.17 13.84
CA GLU A 183 -7.99 -14.58 14.12
C GLU A 183 -8.97 -13.97 13.13
N GLU A 184 -10.01 -14.72 12.81
CA GLU A 184 -11.15 -14.18 12.10
C GLU A 184 -11.92 -13.26 13.05
N ILE A 185 -12.12 -12.00 12.65
CA ILE A 185 -13.12 -11.17 13.30
C ILE A 185 -14.46 -11.61 12.73
N THR A 186 -15.36 -12.05 13.60
CA THR A 186 -16.76 -12.30 13.20
C THR A 186 -17.39 -10.93 12.93
N ILE A 187 -17.32 -10.47 11.70
CA ILE A 187 -17.99 -9.25 11.26
C ILE A 187 -19.38 -9.69 10.82
N GLU A 188 -20.41 -9.24 11.51
CA GLU A 188 -21.80 -9.32 11.06
C GLU A 188 -22.03 -8.36 9.87
N THR A 189 -21.37 -8.60 8.75
CA THR A 189 -21.60 -7.83 7.53
C THR A 189 -22.26 -8.70 6.46
N HIS A 190 -23.34 -8.19 5.88
CA HIS A 190 -24.08 -8.85 4.81
C HIS A 190 -23.29 -8.99 3.48
N GLN A 191 -22.08 -8.44 3.39
CA GLN A 191 -21.24 -8.49 2.19
C GLN A 191 -19.77 -8.83 2.54
N LEU A 192 -19.51 -10.12 2.73
CA LEU A 192 -18.13 -10.59 2.87
C LEU A 192 -17.48 -10.72 1.49
N LYS A 193 -16.46 -9.92 1.23
CA LYS A 193 -15.58 -10.11 0.09
C LYS A 193 -14.70 -11.35 0.35
N GLN A 194 -14.64 -12.25 -0.62
CA GLN A 194 -13.80 -13.43 -0.57
C GLN A 194 -12.73 -13.36 -1.66
N THR A 195 -11.53 -13.80 -1.33
CA THR A 195 -10.41 -13.92 -2.27
C THR A 195 -10.04 -15.38 -2.40
N LEU A 196 -10.05 -15.88 -3.62
CA LEU A 196 -9.62 -17.22 -3.98
C LEU A 196 -8.30 -17.12 -4.77
N ILE A 197 -7.25 -17.79 -4.30
CA ILE A 197 -5.95 -17.86 -4.95
C ILE A 197 -5.73 -19.30 -5.41
N ILE A 198 -5.48 -19.48 -6.71
CA ILE A 198 -5.41 -20.80 -7.33
C ILE A 198 -4.21 -20.88 -8.28
N ASP A 199 -3.40 -21.91 -8.13
CA ASP A 199 -2.36 -22.20 -9.09
C ASP A 199 -2.97 -23.04 -10.25
N LEU A 200 -2.89 -22.47 -11.46
CA LEU A 200 -3.43 -23.09 -12.67
C LEU A 200 -2.36 -23.93 -13.35
N SER A 201 -2.59 -25.23 -13.45
CA SER A 201 -1.83 -26.10 -14.34
C SER A 201 -2.29 -25.89 -15.79
N GLN A 202 -1.54 -26.45 -16.76
CA GLN A 202 -1.77 -26.26 -18.22
C GLN A 202 -3.17 -26.67 -18.74
N THR A 203 -4.05 -27.19 -17.90
CA THR A 203 -5.39 -27.59 -18.27
C THR A 203 -6.39 -26.46 -18.09
N ALA A 204 -6.72 -25.78 -19.18
CA ALA A 204 -7.71 -24.68 -19.23
C ALA A 204 -9.11 -25.04 -18.66
N LYS A 205 -9.39 -26.32 -18.43
CA LYS A 205 -10.68 -26.79 -17.88
C LYS A 205 -10.90 -26.32 -16.44
N SER A 206 -9.86 -26.18 -15.63
CA SER A 206 -9.99 -25.86 -14.20
C SER A 206 -10.49 -24.43 -13.94
N LEU A 207 -10.02 -23.41 -14.68
CA LEU A 207 -10.47 -22.03 -14.50
C LEU A 207 -11.93 -21.85 -14.95
N GLY A 208 -12.31 -22.41 -16.09
CA GLY A 208 -13.68 -22.37 -16.60
C GLY A 208 -14.69 -23.01 -15.65
N GLU A 209 -14.35 -24.14 -15.02
CA GLU A 209 -15.20 -24.81 -14.03
C GLU A 209 -15.34 -23.96 -12.75
N ILE A 210 -14.26 -23.31 -12.30
CA ILE A 210 -14.30 -22.44 -11.12
C ILE A 210 -15.17 -21.21 -11.39
N LEU A 211 -14.96 -20.53 -12.52
CA LEU A 211 -15.77 -19.37 -12.91
C LEU A 211 -17.25 -19.75 -13.08
N LYS A 212 -17.55 -20.95 -13.62
CA LYS A 212 -18.92 -21.47 -13.69
C LYS A 212 -19.55 -21.66 -12.31
N ARG A 213 -18.79 -22.17 -11.33
CA ARG A 213 -19.28 -22.28 -9.92
C ARG A 213 -19.49 -20.95 -9.24
N LEU A 214 -18.71 -19.94 -9.65
CA LEU A 214 -18.80 -18.57 -9.11
C LEU A 214 -19.77 -17.68 -9.91
N SER A 215 -20.43 -18.20 -10.97
CA SER A 215 -21.31 -17.41 -11.84
C SER A 215 -22.53 -16.79 -11.14
N THR A 216 -22.91 -17.31 -9.97
CA THR A 216 -23.98 -16.76 -9.12
C THR A 216 -23.48 -15.74 -8.10
N GLN A 217 -22.18 -15.49 -8.06
CA GLN A 217 -21.57 -14.52 -7.17
C GLN A 217 -21.24 -13.22 -7.93
N ASN A 218 -21.10 -12.11 -7.19
CA ASN A 218 -20.64 -10.86 -7.79
C ASN A 218 -19.12 -10.87 -7.88
N LEU A 219 -18.57 -11.22 -9.05
CA LEU A 219 -17.12 -11.22 -9.33
C LEU A 219 -16.63 -9.77 -9.43
N THR A 220 -15.69 -9.39 -8.58
CA THR A 220 -15.10 -8.05 -8.56
C THR A 220 -13.71 -8.01 -9.18
N LYS A 221 -12.99 -9.15 -9.21
CA LYS A 221 -11.65 -9.25 -9.80
C LYS A 221 -11.37 -10.67 -10.31
N VAL A 222 -10.78 -10.76 -11.48
CA VAL A 222 -10.15 -11.99 -12.00
C VAL A 222 -8.84 -11.59 -12.67
N GLU A 223 -7.73 -12.07 -12.15
CA GLU A 223 -6.40 -11.72 -12.61
C GLU A 223 -5.49 -12.95 -12.62
N THR A 224 -4.67 -13.10 -13.66
CA THR A 224 -3.72 -14.20 -13.76
C THR A 224 -2.30 -13.69 -13.91
N VAL A 225 -1.39 -14.31 -13.19
CA VAL A 225 0.03 -13.96 -13.18
C VAL A 225 0.87 -15.21 -13.38
N LYS A 226 1.93 -15.10 -14.15
CA LYS A 226 2.90 -16.19 -14.32
C LYS A 226 3.63 -16.41 -12.98
N ILE A 227 3.68 -17.67 -12.53
CA ILE A 227 4.48 -18.06 -11.37
C ILE A 227 5.95 -18.00 -11.76
N ALA A 228 6.76 -17.30 -10.95
CA ALA A 228 8.21 -17.25 -11.15
C ALA A 228 8.81 -18.66 -11.14
N ASP A 229 9.85 -18.87 -11.95
CA ASP A 229 10.61 -20.14 -12.06
C ASP A 229 9.78 -21.39 -12.42
N SER A 230 8.51 -21.20 -12.82
CA SER A 230 7.62 -22.30 -13.23
C SER A 230 7.11 -22.07 -14.66
N PRO A 231 7.71 -22.72 -15.67
CA PRO A 231 7.27 -22.57 -17.07
C PRO A 231 5.80 -22.93 -17.23
N TRP A 232 5.02 -22.03 -17.87
CA TRP A 232 3.60 -22.24 -18.18
C TRP A 232 2.67 -22.45 -16.98
N MET A 233 3.12 -22.14 -15.76
CA MET A 233 2.29 -22.13 -14.57
C MET A 233 1.81 -20.71 -14.27
N TYR A 234 0.53 -20.57 -13.97
CA TYR A 234 -0.09 -19.30 -13.67
C TYR A 234 -0.81 -19.39 -12.33
N ARG A 235 -0.79 -18.29 -11.59
CA ARG A 235 -1.62 -18.09 -10.40
C ARG A 235 -2.79 -17.20 -10.75
N CYS A 236 -3.99 -17.61 -10.40
CA CYS A 236 -5.21 -16.85 -10.60
C CYS A 236 -5.70 -16.30 -9.26
N TYR A 237 -5.98 -15.01 -9.25
CA TYR A 237 -6.58 -14.28 -8.12
C TYR A 237 -8.02 -13.95 -8.50
N ILE A 238 -8.97 -14.42 -7.72
CA ILE A 238 -10.41 -14.19 -7.94
C ILE A 238 -10.99 -13.56 -6.69
N GLU A 239 -11.56 -12.38 -6.82
CA GLU A 239 -12.30 -11.74 -5.72
C GLU A 239 -13.79 -11.68 -6.06
N PHE A 240 -14.61 -11.97 -5.08
CA PHE A 240 -16.07 -11.92 -5.24
C PHE A 240 -16.74 -11.59 -3.90
N THR A 241 -17.95 -11.03 -3.98
CA THR A 241 -18.85 -10.88 -2.85
C THR A 241 -19.99 -11.89 -2.97
N LYS A 242 -20.33 -12.52 -1.85
CA LYS A 242 -21.50 -13.41 -1.83
C LYS A 242 -22.75 -12.56 -2.05
N ILE A 243 -23.58 -12.99 -3.01
CA ILE A 243 -24.93 -12.47 -3.14
C ILE A 243 -25.76 -13.21 -2.08
N THR A 244 -26.02 -12.57 -0.96
CA THR A 244 -27.04 -13.05 -0.03
C THR A 244 -28.39 -12.66 -0.62
N ASN A 245 -29.14 -13.65 -1.10
CA ASN A 245 -30.54 -13.41 -1.41
C ASN A 245 -31.20 -12.92 -0.12
N ALA A 246 -31.56 -11.64 -0.06
CA ALA A 246 -32.45 -11.14 0.98
C ALA A 246 -33.77 -11.90 0.81
N ASN A 247 -34.10 -12.75 1.80
CA ASN A 247 -35.44 -13.33 1.94
C ASN A 247 -36.46 -12.24 2.29
#